data_30c91ebe365d2465595841c29ada1ed8
#
_entry.id   30c91ebe365d2465595841c29ada1ed8
#
_cell.length_a   1.000
_cell.length_b   1.000
_cell.length_c   1.000
_cell.angle_alpha   90.00
_cell.angle_beta   90.00
_cell.angle_gamma   90.00
#
_symmetry.space_group_name_H-M   'P 1'
#
loop_
_entity.id
_entity.type
_entity.pdbx_description
1 polymer ?
#
loop_
_entity_poly.entity_id
_entity_poly.type
_entity_poly.pdbx_seq_one_letter_code
_entity_poly.pdbx_strand_id
1 'polypeptide(L)'
;MLLGTYQLRTRYLYFIFVPWLFLKWSSHGIMFSCNNHQQQPMPEVQYGKGIGLTKAPENSDTHTLSAEEVNFLEKRTSCLITTKKTYHQKEYLLKVKGIPTLTVGDIHLIQSQAKQGKTTLVSIFVAAILAGRWAALEYALTRKAKVIIFDTEQFECDTFRQYRNMMRLGGMEEEDLERFSMYNLRALTYEERNAFIHASILREKPQMVVIDGIRDLISDINDPVKCPSLVQDLMNLATDCKCAILGVLHNNPGEGKARGWLGTEYINKCGYSFEPQKKDNIVTVKNIVYRGAPIPEWRFTFDSEGSPIIDEYFLDFIDQKNEERKAREAEVAQEIKEKEHLATVIDVLKEQNNMLTRSELVKQIADMKIEGFGRQKIYELIKTQLTLPGAPFHEIDGKMVMAEHFVQNELNLF
;
A
#
# COMPACT_ATOMS: atom_id res chain seq x y z
N MET A 1 43.89 30.13 -25.00
CA MET A 1 43.69 31.20 -23.99
C MET A 1 42.20 31.51 -23.94
N LEU A 2 41.55 31.06 -22.89
CA LEU A 2 40.38 31.67 -22.25
C LEU A 2 39.91 30.69 -21.17
N LEU A 3 40.25 31.02 -19.94
CA LEU A 3 39.84 30.36 -18.71
C LEU A 3 38.38 30.77 -18.41
N GLY A 4 37.50 29.80 -18.33
CA GLY A 4 36.13 29.97 -17.84
C GLY A 4 36.01 29.39 -16.43
N THR A 5 35.87 30.26 -15.46
CA THR A 5 35.65 29.96 -14.06
C THR A 5 34.22 29.44 -13.85
N TYR A 6 34.08 28.21 -13.39
CA TYR A 6 32.80 27.68 -12.89
C TYR A 6 32.62 28.00 -11.40
N GLN A 7 31.63 28.83 -11.11
CA GLN A 7 31.15 29.06 -9.74
C GLN A 7 30.35 27.84 -9.23
N LEU A 8 30.82 27.28 -8.14
CA LEU A 8 30.09 26.28 -7.32
C LEU A 8 28.92 26.97 -6.60
N ARG A 9 27.70 26.63 -6.99
CA ARG A 9 26.50 26.96 -6.21
C ARG A 9 26.38 26.02 -5.02
N THR A 10 26.48 26.59 -3.85
CA THR A 10 26.24 25.98 -2.54
C THR A 10 24.82 25.38 -2.46
N ARG A 11 24.70 24.06 -2.27
CA ARG A 11 23.46 23.40 -1.93
C ARG A 11 23.27 23.48 -0.42
N TYR A 12 22.15 24.02 0.01
CA TYR A 12 21.68 24.01 1.40
C TYR A 12 21.34 22.58 1.81
N LEU A 13 22.07 22.05 2.78
CA LEU A 13 21.71 20.83 3.52
C LEU A 13 20.78 21.24 4.66
N TYR A 14 19.54 20.81 4.62
CA TYR A 14 18.67 20.86 5.79
C TYR A 14 19.10 19.77 6.77
N PHE A 15 19.69 20.18 7.89
CA PHE A 15 19.90 19.32 9.03
C PHE A 15 18.59 19.20 9.82
N ILE A 16 18.03 18.00 9.88
CA ILE A 16 17.02 17.66 10.86
C ILE A 16 17.76 17.46 12.18
N PHE A 17 17.49 18.30 13.15
CA PHE A 17 18.03 18.21 14.50
C PHE A 17 17.43 16.98 15.19
N VAL A 18 18.23 15.94 15.39
CA VAL A 18 17.98 14.89 16.38
C VAL A 18 18.81 15.27 17.61
N PRO A 19 18.21 15.67 18.75
CA PRO A 19 18.97 15.96 19.96
C PRO A 19 19.49 14.64 20.49
N TRP A 20 20.79 14.57 20.79
CA TRP A 20 21.52 13.49 21.49
C TRP A 20 22.62 12.73 20.72
N LEU A 21 23.25 13.31 19.71
CA LEU A 21 24.54 12.81 19.22
C LEU A 21 25.61 13.91 19.33
N PHE A 22 26.55 13.76 20.27
CA PHE A 22 27.81 14.53 20.29
C PHE A 22 28.86 13.80 19.44
N LEU A 23 29.29 14.43 18.36
CA LEU A 23 30.42 13.97 17.53
C LEU A 23 31.72 14.54 18.09
N LYS A 24 32.65 13.69 18.53
CA LYS A 24 34.01 14.07 18.88
C LYS A 24 34.95 13.57 17.77
N TRP A 25 35.66 14.48 17.17
CA TRP A 25 36.65 14.17 16.11
C TRP A 25 38.00 13.87 16.72
N SER A 26 38.65 12.77 16.33
CA SER A 26 40.05 12.48 16.63
C SER A 26 40.77 12.09 15.34
N SER A 27 42.09 12.30 15.31
CA SER A 27 42.98 12.13 14.18
C SER A 27 43.08 10.69 13.61
N HIS A 28 42.26 9.75 14.10
CA HIS A 28 42.32 8.33 13.69
C HIS A 28 40.97 7.74 13.30
N GLY A 29 39.99 8.55 12.91
CA GLY A 29 38.69 8.04 12.41
C GLY A 29 37.52 8.30 13.37
N ILE A 30 36.31 8.08 12.89
CA ILE A 30 35.06 8.31 13.62
C ILE A 30 34.79 7.14 14.54
N MET A 31 34.86 7.36 15.87
CA MET A 31 34.39 6.39 16.87
C MET A 31 33.04 6.82 17.42
N PHE A 32 32.09 5.90 17.45
CA PHE A 32 30.81 6.10 18.13
C PHE A 32 30.96 5.68 19.59
N SER A 33 30.78 6.62 20.50
CA SER A 33 30.72 6.35 21.95
C SER A 33 29.28 6.50 22.41
N CYS A 34 28.68 5.42 22.89
CA CYS A 34 27.42 5.45 23.63
C CYS A 34 27.73 5.76 25.10
N ASN A 35 27.30 6.91 25.61
CA ASN A 35 27.31 7.18 27.03
C ASN A 35 26.25 6.30 27.72
N ASN A 36 26.72 5.42 28.61
CA ASN A 36 25.89 4.68 29.54
C ASN A 36 25.25 5.67 30.54
N HIS A 37 24.02 6.04 30.32
CA HIS A 37 23.19 6.53 31.41
C HIS A 37 22.68 5.32 32.21
N GLN A 38 22.94 5.37 33.50
CA GLN A 38 22.49 4.41 34.48
C GLN A 38 21.02 4.02 34.22
N GLN A 39 20.85 2.79 33.77
CA GLN A 39 19.56 2.14 33.82
C GLN A 39 19.21 1.93 35.30
N GLN A 40 18.15 2.58 35.76
CA GLN A 40 17.49 2.16 36.98
C GLN A 40 17.08 0.69 36.80
N PRO A 41 17.37 -0.20 37.76
CA PRO A 41 16.94 -1.58 37.65
C PRO A 41 15.42 -1.62 37.58
N MET A 42 14.93 -2.29 36.56
CA MET A 42 13.50 -2.63 36.46
C MET A 42 13.09 -3.42 37.70
N PRO A 43 11.88 -3.21 38.26
CA PRO A 43 11.43 -3.97 39.42
C PRO A 43 11.46 -5.46 39.08
N GLU A 44 12.12 -6.21 39.95
CA GLU A 44 12.20 -7.65 39.90
C GLU A 44 10.79 -8.23 39.94
N VAL A 45 10.36 -8.81 38.83
CA VAL A 45 9.12 -9.57 38.80
C VAL A 45 9.36 -10.84 39.60
N GLN A 46 8.87 -10.87 40.84
CA GLN A 46 8.86 -12.10 41.63
C GLN A 46 7.96 -13.11 40.95
N TYR A 47 8.55 -14.03 40.21
CA TYR A 47 7.89 -15.27 39.84
C TYR A 47 7.57 -16.04 41.11
N GLY A 48 6.30 -16.35 41.31
CA GLY A 48 5.81 -17.13 42.46
C GLY A 48 6.64 -18.38 42.65
N LYS A 49 6.88 -18.70 43.94
CA LYS A 49 7.64 -19.84 44.41
C LYS A 49 7.39 -21.09 43.60
N GLY A 50 8.46 -21.69 43.12
CA GLY A 50 8.48 -22.85 42.30
C GLY A 50 7.59 -23.98 42.83
N ILE A 51 6.81 -24.53 41.91
CA ILE A 51 6.23 -25.86 42.04
C ILE A 51 7.43 -26.79 42.24
N GLY A 52 7.55 -27.39 43.42
CA GLY A 52 8.62 -28.30 43.74
C GLY A 52 8.75 -29.39 42.67
N LEU A 53 9.93 -29.48 42.09
CA LEU A 53 10.31 -30.64 41.29
C LEU A 53 10.26 -31.85 42.20
N THR A 54 9.16 -32.59 42.19
CA THR A 54 9.11 -33.93 42.70
C THR A 54 10.09 -34.74 41.88
N LYS A 55 11.01 -35.46 42.57
CA LYS A 55 11.95 -36.40 41.94
C LYS A 55 11.21 -37.25 40.94
N ALA A 56 11.74 -37.28 39.72
CA ALA A 56 11.26 -38.20 38.67
C ALA A 56 11.26 -39.64 39.26
N PRO A 57 10.22 -40.42 39.06
CA PRO A 57 10.22 -41.83 39.40
C PRO A 57 11.33 -42.52 38.59
N GLU A 58 12.19 -43.22 39.29
CA GLU A 58 13.15 -44.17 38.67
C GLU A 58 12.35 -45.39 38.16
N ASN A 59 11.74 -45.21 37.00
CA ASN A 59 11.25 -46.35 36.19
C ASN A 59 12.02 -46.32 34.87
N SER A 60 12.92 -47.21 34.75
CA SER A 60 13.69 -47.51 33.54
C SER A 60 12.82 -48.25 32.49
N ASP A 61 11.74 -47.68 32.09
CA ASP A 61 11.09 -48.06 30.83
C ASP A 61 11.81 -47.27 29.74
N THR A 62 12.74 -47.96 29.09
CA THR A 62 13.34 -47.52 27.81
C THR A 62 12.22 -47.39 26.79
N HIS A 63 11.53 -46.25 26.81
CA HIS A 63 10.52 -45.93 25.81
C HIS A 63 11.24 -45.78 24.48
N THR A 64 11.20 -46.83 23.65
CA THR A 64 11.74 -46.77 22.29
C THR A 64 10.86 -45.78 21.52
N LEU A 65 11.44 -44.63 21.17
CA LEU A 65 10.71 -43.60 20.40
C LEU A 65 10.26 -44.21 19.06
N SER A 66 9.03 -43.93 18.68
CA SER A 66 8.50 -44.23 17.36
C SER A 66 9.29 -43.47 16.28
N ALA A 67 9.25 -43.93 15.04
CA ALA A 67 9.89 -43.26 13.92
C ALA A 67 9.34 -41.80 13.74
N GLU A 68 8.09 -41.58 14.08
CA GLU A 68 7.48 -40.26 14.06
C GLU A 68 8.01 -39.31 15.17
N GLU A 69 8.23 -39.83 16.37
CA GLU A 69 8.82 -39.08 17.48
C GLU A 69 10.29 -38.74 17.20
N VAL A 70 11.06 -39.66 16.61
CA VAL A 70 12.44 -39.40 16.16
C VAL A 70 12.46 -38.29 15.12
N ASN A 71 11.63 -38.35 14.09
CA ASN A 71 11.50 -37.31 13.06
C ASN A 71 11.07 -35.96 13.68
N PHE A 72 10.18 -35.97 14.66
CA PHE A 72 9.78 -34.76 15.38
C PHE A 72 10.93 -34.14 16.17
N LEU A 73 11.74 -34.95 16.86
CA LEU A 73 12.91 -34.50 17.62
C LEU A 73 14.00 -33.91 16.71
N GLU A 74 14.24 -34.51 15.54
CA GLU A 74 15.16 -33.98 14.52
C GLU A 74 14.65 -32.61 14.01
N LYS A 75 13.37 -32.49 13.64
CA LYS A 75 12.76 -31.23 13.23
C LYS A 75 12.80 -30.19 14.35
N ARG A 76 12.58 -30.59 15.60
CA ARG A 76 12.66 -29.68 16.76
C ARG A 76 14.00 -28.96 16.82
N THR A 77 15.10 -29.66 16.63
CA THR A 77 16.45 -29.08 16.66
C THR A 77 16.65 -28.06 15.52
N SER A 78 16.15 -28.35 14.34
CA SER A 78 16.23 -27.41 13.20
C SER A 78 15.37 -26.16 13.38
N CYS A 79 14.21 -26.27 14.03
CA CYS A 79 13.28 -25.18 14.30
C CYS A 79 13.68 -24.30 15.50
N LEU A 80 14.57 -24.79 16.38
CA LEU A 80 14.97 -24.08 17.58
C LEU A 80 15.75 -22.79 17.23
N ILE A 81 15.29 -21.66 17.73
CA ILE A 81 15.97 -20.36 17.62
C ILE A 81 16.87 -20.16 18.84
N THR A 82 18.15 -19.98 18.61
CA THR A 82 19.15 -19.78 19.68
C THR A 82 20.20 -18.75 19.29
N THR A 83 20.85 -18.12 20.26
CA THR A 83 21.96 -17.19 20.03
C THR A 83 23.23 -17.89 19.49
N LYS A 84 23.29 -19.22 19.55
CA LYS A 84 24.41 -20.03 19.04
C LYS A 84 24.32 -20.33 17.54
N LYS A 85 23.15 -20.10 16.90
CA LYS A 85 22.91 -20.37 15.48
C LYS A 85 23.13 -19.09 14.67
N THR A 86 23.83 -19.19 13.56
CA THR A 86 23.97 -18.08 12.61
C THR A 86 22.70 -17.97 11.74
N TYR A 87 22.16 -16.76 11.67
CA TYR A 87 20.99 -16.44 10.85
C TYR A 87 21.41 -15.54 9.70
N HIS A 88 21.02 -15.92 8.50
CA HIS A 88 21.25 -15.10 7.32
C HIS A 88 20.29 -13.93 7.28
N GLN A 89 20.78 -12.79 6.82
CA GLN A 89 19.94 -11.62 6.55
C GLN A 89 19.00 -11.94 5.37
N LYS A 90 17.82 -11.29 5.39
CA LYS A 90 16.88 -11.41 4.27
C LYS A 90 17.49 -10.85 3.00
N GLU A 91 17.43 -11.63 1.92
CA GLU A 91 17.70 -11.15 0.58
C GLU A 91 16.41 -10.58 -0.03
N TYR A 92 16.55 -9.51 -0.77
CA TYR A 92 15.44 -8.89 -1.48
C TYR A 92 15.70 -8.90 -2.98
N LEU A 93 14.66 -9.13 -3.76
CA LEU A 93 14.79 -9.25 -5.21
C LEU A 93 14.81 -7.89 -5.90
N LEU A 94 14.01 -6.95 -5.40
CA LEU A 94 13.89 -5.59 -5.93
C LEU A 94 14.06 -4.53 -4.85
N LYS A 95 14.39 -3.32 -5.29
CA LYS A 95 14.20 -2.08 -4.55
C LYS A 95 13.24 -1.20 -5.34
N VAL A 96 12.26 -0.63 -4.66
CA VAL A 96 11.35 0.38 -5.21
C VAL A 96 11.68 1.71 -4.57
N LYS A 97 12.12 2.71 -5.33
CA LYS A 97 12.61 3.99 -4.80
C LYS A 97 13.66 3.80 -3.68
N GLY A 98 14.57 2.84 -3.86
CA GLY A 98 15.62 2.50 -2.89
C GLY A 98 15.16 1.61 -1.72
N ILE A 99 13.88 1.35 -1.55
CA ILE A 99 13.32 0.52 -0.46
C ILE A 99 13.32 -0.96 -0.87
N PRO A 100 14.00 -1.86 -0.12
CA PRO A 100 14.01 -3.28 -0.41
C PRO A 100 12.61 -3.90 -0.39
N THR A 101 12.30 -4.70 -1.41
CA THR A 101 11.00 -5.36 -1.59
C THR A 101 11.16 -6.72 -2.26
N LEU A 102 10.10 -7.54 -2.25
CA LEU A 102 10.07 -8.90 -2.75
C LEU A 102 11.17 -9.76 -2.13
N THR A 103 10.92 -10.21 -0.90
CA THR A 103 11.86 -11.07 -0.15
C THR A 103 12.04 -12.41 -0.86
N VAL A 104 13.30 -12.83 -1.04
CA VAL A 104 13.65 -14.15 -1.52
C VAL A 104 13.30 -15.21 -0.46
N GLY A 105 12.73 -16.33 -0.86
CA GLY A 105 12.24 -17.37 0.05
C GLY A 105 10.86 -17.07 0.65
N ASP A 106 10.09 -16.14 0.03
CA ASP A 106 8.76 -15.75 0.52
C ASP A 106 7.76 -15.65 -0.64
N ILE A 107 6.47 -15.62 -0.28
CA ILE A 107 5.38 -15.39 -1.23
C ILE A 107 4.94 -13.92 -1.21
N HIS A 108 4.49 -13.43 -2.34
CA HIS A 108 4.04 -12.05 -2.56
C HIS A 108 2.76 -12.03 -3.39
N LEU A 109 2.02 -10.94 -3.38
CA LEU A 109 0.73 -10.84 -4.05
C LEU A 109 0.61 -9.54 -4.87
N ILE A 110 0.06 -9.64 -6.07
CA ILE A 110 -0.59 -8.53 -6.77
C ILE A 110 -2.08 -8.80 -6.78
N GLN A 111 -2.86 -7.87 -6.23
CA GLN A 111 -4.31 -7.99 -6.16
C GLN A 111 -4.98 -6.73 -6.65
N SER A 112 -6.02 -6.84 -7.44
CA SER A 112 -6.94 -5.74 -7.76
C SER A 112 -8.13 -6.26 -8.55
N GLN A 113 -9.09 -5.39 -8.84
CA GLN A 113 -10.16 -5.71 -9.78
C GLN A 113 -9.62 -5.93 -11.21
N ALA A 114 -10.47 -6.44 -12.09
CA ALA A 114 -10.11 -6.60 -13.50
C ALA A 114 -9.75 -5.24 -14.15
N LYS A 115 -8.82 -5.25 -15.10
CA LYS A 115 -8.41 -4.06 -15.89
C LYS A 115 -7.75 -2.93 -15.10
N GLN A 116 -7.26 -3.19 -13.88
CA GLN A 116 -6.57 -2.22 -13.03
C GLN A 116 -5.04 -2.16 -13.24
N GLY A 117 -4.48 -2.92 -14.20
CA GLY A 117 -3.06 -2.87 -14.53
C GLY A 117 -2.20 -3.96 -13.86
N LYS A 118 -2.79 -5.06 -13.33
CA LYS A 118 -2.03 -6.18 -12.74
C LYS A 118 -0.96 -6.72 -13.67
N THR A 119 -1.34 -7.11 -14.87
CA THR A 119 -0.43 -7.67 -15.88
C THR A 119 0.68 -6.71 -16.27
N THR A 120 0.37 -5.40 -16.37
CA THR A 120 1.40 -4.38 -16.63
C THR A 120 2.37 -4.27 -15.45
N LEU A 121 1.87 -4.31 -14.21
CA LEU A 121 2.72 -4.27 -13.02
C LEU A 121 3.64 -5.50 -12.94
N VAL A 122 3.14 -6.69 -13.28
CA VAL A 122 3.97 -7.91 -13.44
C VAL A 122 5.06 -7.66 -14.49
N SER A 123 4.69 -7.11 -15.64
CA SER A 123 5.66 -6.83 -16.73
C SER A 123 6.76 -5.86 -16.28
N ILE A 124 6.41 -4.83 -15.51
CA ILE A 124 7.37 -3.87 -14.93
C ILE A 124 8.34 -4.57 -13.96
N PHE A 125 7.82 -5.41 -13.05
CA PHE A 125 8.68 -6.13 -12.10
C PHE A 125 9.62 -7.10 -12.82
N VAL A 126 9.12 -7.85 -13.79
CA VAL A 126 9.91 -8.77 -14.60
C VAL A 126 10.98 -8.01 -15.38
N ALA A 127 10.62 -6.91 -16.04
CA ALA A 127 11.56 -6.09 -16.79
C ALA A 127 12.66 -5.51 -15.89
N ALA A 128 12.32 -4.99 -14.71
CA ALA A 128 13.30 -4.48 -13.75
C ALA A 128 14.29 -5.55 -13.29
N ILE A 129 13.81 -6.78 -13.09
CA ILE A 129 14.65 -7.92 -12.66
C ILE A 129 15.57 -8.37 -13.79
N LEU A 130 15.07 -8.49 -15.00
CA LEU A 130 15.83 -9.01 -16.14
C LEU A 130 16.85 -7.99 -16.68
N ALA A 131 16.46 -6.70 -16.76
CA ALA A 131 17.33 -5.61 -17.20
C ALA A 131 18.25 -5.07 -16.09
N GLY A 132 18.04 -5.50 -14.82
CA GLY A 132 18.75 -4.94 -13.68
C GLY A 132 18.12 -3.65 -13.13
N ARG A 133 17.37 -2.92 -13.94
CA ARG A 133 16.67 -1.70 -13.56
C ARG A 133 15.54 -1.37 -14.54
N TRP A 134 14.44 -0.83 -14.01
CA TRP A 134 13.40 -0.18 -14.79
C TRP A 134 12.89 1.05 -14.02
N ALA A 135 13.15 2.25 -14.53
CA ALA A 135 12.84 3.52 -13.85
C ALA A 135 13.34 3.54 -12.38
N ALA A 136 12.43 3.67 -11.40
CA ALA A 136 12.75 3.70 -9.97
C ALA A 136 12.83 2.31 -9.32
N LEU A 137 12.68 1.23 -10.09
CA LEU A 137 12.80 -0.15 -9.64
C LEU A 137 14.19 -0.68 -10.01
N GLU A 138 14.89 -1.25 -9.03
CA GLU A 138 16.25 -1.78 -9.19
C GLU A 138 16.29 -3.24 -8.74
N TYR A 139 16.92 -4.09 -9.54
CA TYR A 139 17.25 -5.45 -9.13
C TYR A 139 18.31 -5.40 -8.03
N ALA A 140 18.10 -6.15 -6.95
CA ALA A 140 18.88 -5.98 -5.74
C ALA A 140 19.97 -7.03 -5.52
N LEU A 141 19.96 -8.15 -6.27
CA LEU A 141 20.94 -9.21 -6.13
C LEU A 141 22.11 -9.02 -7.10
N THR A 142 23.28 -9.56 -6.75
CA THR A 142 24.49 -9.50 -7.58
C THR A 142 24.52 -10.57 -8.68
N ARG A 143 23.78 -11.68 -8.51
CA ARG A 143 23.66 -12.74 -9.50
C ARG A 143 22.62 -12.42 -10.57
N LYS A 144 22.84 -12.84 -11.81
CA LYS A 144 21.83 -12.73 -12.87
C LYS A 144 20.55 -13.48 -12.45
N ALA A 145 19.42 -12.85 -12.66
CA ALA A 145 18.13 -13.45 -12.33
C ALA A 145 17.66 -14.39 -13.44
N LYS A 146 17.01 -15.48 -13.01
CA LYS A 146 16.12 -16.29 -13.83
C LYS A 146 14.70 -16.07 -13.37
N VAL A 147 13.78 -15.79 -14.30
CA VAL A 147 12.36 -15.52 -14.06
C VAL A 147 11.53 -16.55 -14.79
N ILE A 148 10.54 -17.11 -14.10
CA ILE A 148 9.56 -18.02 -14.69
C ILE A 148 8.15 -17.45 -14.44
N ILE A 149 7.31 -17.46 -15.48
CA ILE A 149 5.91 -17.08 -15.39
C ILE A 149 5.04 -18.25 -15.78
N PHE A 150 4.00 -18.50 -14.98
CA PHE A 150 2.93 -19.45 -15.26
C PHE A 150 1.63 -18.68 -15.45
N ASP A 151 1.12 -18.69 -16.68
CA ASP A 151 -0.17 -18.09 -17.05
C ASP A 151 -1.23 -19.17 -17.09
N THR A 152 -2.25 -19.06 -16.24
CA THR A 152 -3.31 -20.07 -16.08
C THR A 152 -4.63 -19.66 -16.77
N GLU A 153 -4.75 -18.39 -17.20
CA GLU A 153 -6.03 -17.82 -17.62
C GLU A 153 -6.13 -17.55 -19.12
N GLN A 154 -5.05 -17.08 -19.75
CA GLN A 154 -5.13 -16.47 -21.09
C GLN A 154 -5.02 -17.48 -22.23
N PHE A 155 -5.47 -17.05 -23.42
CA PHE A 155 -5.16 -17.78 -24.64
C PHE A 155 -3.67 -17.70 -24.96
N GLU A 156 -3.14 -18.75 -25.57
CA GLU A 156 -1.70 -18.86 -25.89
C GLU A 156 -1.18 -17.65 -26.69
N CYS A 157 -1.96 -17.11 -27.63
CA CYS A 157 -1.58 -15.91 -28.37
C CYS A 157 -1.49 -14.64 -27.50
N ASP A 158 -2.29 -14.56 -26.44
CA ASP A 158 -2.25 -13.43 -25.51
C ASP A 158 -1.06 -13.57 -24.54
N THR A 159 -0.80 -14.79 -24.05
CA THR A 159 0.42 -15.13 -23.30
C THR A 159 1.67 -14.80 -24.11
N PHE A 160 1.69 -15.17 -25.41
CA PHE A 160 2.82 -14.86 -26.29
C PHE A 160 3.00 -13.35 -26.51
N ARG A 161 1.90 -12.58 -26.63
CA ARG A 161 1.95 -11.13 -26.72
C ARG A 161 2.55 -10.50 -25.44
N GLN A 162 2.15 -11.01 -24.27
CA GLN A 162 2.73 -10.57 -23.00
C GLN A 162 4.21 -10.91 -22.90
N TYR A 163 4.60 -12.12 -23.24
CA TYR A 163 5.99 -12.55 -23.30
C TYR A 163 6.84 -11.56 -24.10
N ARG A 164 6.43 -11.26 -25.33
CA ARG A 164 7.15 -10.30 -26.20
C ARG A 164 7.21 -8.90 -25.59
N ASN A 165 6.14 -8.44 -24.98
CA ASN A 165 6.12 -7.13 -24.32
C ASN A 165 7.08 -7.08 -23.14
N MET A 166 7.15 -8.13 -22.33
CA MET A 166 8.09 -8.22 -21.20
C MET A 166 9.54 -8.26 -21.68
N MET A 167 9.84 -9.01 -22.73
CA MET A 167 11.17 -9.03 -23.35
C MET A 167 11.57 -7.63 -23.84
N ARG A 168 10.71 -6.97 -24.61
CA ARG A 168 10.95 -5.63 -25.11
C ARG A 168 11.18 -4.62 -23.95
N LEU A 169 10.34 -4.66 -22.95
CA LEU A 169 10.42 -3.78 -21.78
C LEU A 169 11.69 -4.01 -20.95
N GLY A 170 12.16 -5.25 -20.88
CA GLY A 170 13.38 -5.68 -20.20
C GLY A 170 14.64 -5.57 -21.06
N GLY A 171 14.55 -5.12 -22.32
CA GLY A 171 15.69 -5.04 -23.23
C GLY A 171 16.37 -6.41 -23.43
N MET A 172 15.59 -7.50 -23.49
CA MET A 172 16.10 -8.85 -23.61
C MET A 172 16.38 -9.20 -25.06
N GLU A 173 17.58 -9.74 -25.31
CA GLU A 173 17.99 -10.29 -26.59
C GLU A 173 17.85 -11.81 -26.64
N GLU A 174 18.04 -12.43 -27.80
CA GLU A 174 17.91 -13.89 -27.96
C GLU A 174 18.85 -14.68 -27.03
N GLU A 175 20.03 -14.15 -26.72
CA GLU A 175 21.00 -14.77 -25.83
C GLU A 175 20.53 -14.84 -24.36
N ASP A 176 19.54 -14.03 -23.99
CA ASP A 176 18.99 -13.98 -22.65
C ASP A 176 17.80 -14.92 -22.43
N LEU A 177 17.33 -15.63 -23.46
CA LEU A 177 16.14 -16.50 -23.41
C LEU A 177 16.22 -17.58 -22.34
N GLU A 178 17.43 -18.07 -22.01
CA GLU A 178 17.62 -19.06 -20.93
C GLU A 178 17.23 -18.51 -19.54
N ARG A 179 17.16 -17.19 -19.39
CA ARG A 179 16.85 -16.53 -18.12
C ARG A 179 15.38 -16.17 -17.96
N PHE A 180 14.58 -16.30 -19.04
CA PHE A 180 13.16 -15.94 -19.01
C PHE A 180 12.31 -17.00 -19.69
N SER A 181 11.46 -17.65 -18.90
CA SER A 181 10.52 -18.67 -19.39
C SER A 181 9.09 -18.26 -19.02
N MET A 182 8.15 -18.43 -19.95
CA MET A 182 6.74 -18.23 -19.71
C MET A 182 5.96 -19.43 -20.24
N TYR A 183 5.15 -20.02 -19.38
CA TYR A 183 4.36 -21.22 -19.67
C TYR A 183 2.88 -20.88 -19.65
N ASN A 184 2.14 -21.27 -20.70
CA ASN A 184 0.69 -21.23 -20.72
C ASN A 184 0.14 -22.55 -20.18
N LEU A 185 -0.52 -22.51 -19.03
CA LEU A 185 -1.06 -23.67 -18.33
C LEU A 185 -2.58 -23.77 -18.43
N ARG A 186 -3.21 -22.94 -19.26
CA ARG A 186 -4.68 -22.84 -19.34
C ARG A 186 -5.37 -24.18 -19.61
N ALA A 187 -4.77 -25.04 -20.43
CA ALA A 187 -5.36 -26.32 -20.81
C ALA A 187 -5.24 -27.41 -19.71
N LEU A 188 -4.42 -27.19 -18.67
CA LEU A 188 -4.17 -28.16 -17.61
C LEU A 188 -5.23 -28.09 -16.53
N THR A 189 -5.47 -29.20 -15.83
CA THR A 189 -6.25 -29.24 -14.58
C THR A 189 -5.49 -28.55 -13.45
N TYR A 190 -6.17 -28.24 -12.33
CA TYR A 190 -5.49 -27.58 -11.20
C TYR A 190 -4.41 -28.49 -10.57
N GLU A 191 -4.60 -29.82 -10.55
CA GLU A 191 -3.60 -30.79 -10.10
C GLU A 191 -2.38 -30.80 -11.01
N GLU A 192 -2.60 -30.87 -12.32
CA GLU A 192 -1.52 -30.83 -13.31
C GLU A 192 -0.74 -29.52 -13.27
N ARG A 193 -1.44 -28.36 -13.08
CA ARG A 193 -0.79 -27.05 -12.89
C ARG A 193 0.14 -27.05 -11.70
N ASN A 194 -0.35 -27.52 -10.54
CA ASN A 194 0.46 -27.59 -9.33
C ASN A 194 1.70 -28.49 -9.54
N ALA A 195 1.51 -29.68 -10.09
CA ALA A 195 2.63 -30.60 -10.37
C ALA A 195 3.66 -29.99 -11.33
N PHE A 196 3.19 -29.33 -12.40
CA PHE A 196 4.05 -28.68 -13.39
C PHE A 196 4.85 -27.51 -12.79
N ILE A 197 4.18 -26.63 -12.00
CA ILE A 197 4.81 -25.51 -11.32
C ILE A 197 5.89 -25.99 -10.37
N HIS A 198 5.58 -26.96 -9.50
CA HIS A 198 6.54 -27.55 -8.57
C HIS A 198 7.75 -28.12 -9.28
N ALA A 199 7.55 -28.98 -10.28
CA ALA A 199 8.62 -29.61 -11.03
C ALA A 199 9.52 -28.58 -11.74
N SER A 200 8.91 -27.55 -12.35
CA SER A 200 9.65 -26.49 -13.04
C SER A 200 10.51 -25.66 -12.06
N ILE A 201 9.98 -25.26 -10.92
CA ILE A 201 10.72 -24.48 -9.92
C ILE A 201 11.89 -25.27 -9.34
N LEU A 202 11.67 -26.54 -8.98
CA LEU A 202 12.71 -27.44 -8.48
C LEU A 202 13.81 -27.65 -9.49
N ARG A 203 13.49 -27.85 -10.77
CA ARG A 203 14.44 -28.09 -11.86
C ARG A 203 15.22 -26.83 -12.21
N GLU A 204 14.53 -25.70 -12.37
CA GLU A 204 15.11 -24.50 -12.99
C GLU A 204 15.70 -23.52 -11.98
N LYS A 205 15.32 -23.62 -10.70
CA LYS A 205 15.81 -22.80 -9.57
C LYS A 205 15.79 -21.29 -9.87
N PRO A 206 14.66 -20.72 -10.27
CA PRO A 206 14.55 -19.30 -10.60
C PRO A 206 14.73 -18.43 -9.37
N GLN A 207 15.06 -17.15 -9.55
CA GLN A 207 15.02 -16.15 -8.48
C GLN A 207 13.63 -15.58 -8.30
N MET A 208 12.83 -15.50 -9.39
CA MET A 208 11.46 -15.07 -9.35
C MET A 208 10.54 -16.03 -10.10
N VAL A 209 9.42 -16.31 -9.48
CA VAL A 209 8.28 -17.02 -10.07
C VAL A 209 7.07 -16.10 -10.05
N VAL A 210 6.35 -16.03 -11.15
CA VAL A 210 5.04 -15.38 -11.22
C VAL A 210 4.00 -16.45 -11.53
N ILE A 211 2.89 -16.44 -10.75
CA ILE A 211 1.73 -17.30 -11.01
C ILE A 211 0.55 -16.35 -11.30
N ASP A 212 0.29 -16.14 -12.58
CA ASP A 212 -0.81 -15.27 -13.03
C ASP A 212 -2.10 -16.08 -13.09
N GLY A 213 -2.87 -15.97 -11.98
CA GLY A 213 -4.07 -16.71 -11.70
C GLY A 213 -3.90 -17.78 -10.62
N ILE A 214 -3.40 -17.43 -9.39
CA ILE A 214 -3.29 -18.42 -8.28
C ILE A 214 -4.63 -19.05 -7.91
N ARG A 215 -5.75 -18.43 -8.27
CA ARG A 215 -7.09 -18.99 -8.10
C ARG A 215 -7.24 -20.34 -8.81
N ASP A 216 -6.54 -20.53 -9.90
CA ASP A 216 -6.67 -21.71 -10.76
C ASP A 216 -5.81 -22.91 -10.31
N LEU A 217 -5.11 -22.76 -9.19
CA LEU A 217 -4.37 -23.84 -8.54
C LEU A 217 -5.21 -24.64 -7.53
N ILE A 218 -6.48 -24.28 -7.35
CA ILE A 218 -7.36 -24.91 -6.37
C ILE A 218 -8.77 -25.07 -6.94
N SER A 219 -9.43 -26.14 -6.60
CA SER A 219 -10.79 -26.43 -7.05
C SER A 219 -11.83 -25.46 -6.46
N ASP A 220 -11.67 -25.09 -5.17
CA ASP A 220 -12.57 -24.18 -4.45
C ASP A 220 -11.75 -23.17 -3.64
N ILE A 221 -11.94 -21.88 -3.94
CA ILE A 221 -11.27 -20.77 -3.26
C ILE A 221 -11.79 -20.49 -1.86
N ASN A 222 -12.87 -21.13 -1.43
CA ASN A 222 -13.45 -20.98 -0.11
C ASN A 222 -13.28 -22.26 0.74
N ASP A 223 -12.55 -23.25 0.26
CA ASP A 223 -12.25 -24.46 1.03
C ASP A 223 -11.32 -24.12 2.21
N PRO A 224 -11.77 -24.29 3.48
CA PRO A 224 -11.01 -23.89 4.66
C PRO A 224 -9.78 -24.78 4.94
N VAL A 225 -9.66 -25.92 4.28
CA VAL A 225 -8.54 -26.86 4.43
C VAL A 225 -7.56 -26.70 3.26
N LYS A 226 -8.08 -26.70 2.04
CA LYS A 226 -7.22 -26.65 0.83
C LYS A 226 -6.54 -25.30 0.64
N CYS A 227 -7.22 -24.19 0.98
CA CYS A 227 -6.60 -22.86 0.82
C CYS A 227 -5.37 -22.66 1.70
N PRO A 228 -5.39 -22.94 3.03
CA PRO A 228 -4.19 -22.87 3.85
C PRO A 228 -3.11 -23.84 3.40
N SER A 229 -3.47 -25.06 2.95
CA SER A 229 -2.51 -26.04 2.44
C SER A 229 -1.78 -25.52 1.22
N LEU A 230 -2.48 -25.03 0.19
CA LEU A 230 -1.87 -24.45 -1.00
C LEU A 230 -0.92 -23.29 -0.66
N VAL A 231 -1.34 -22.37 0.21
CA VAL A 231 -0.51 -21.23 0.61
C VAL A 231 0.74 -21.71 1.34
N GLN A 232 0.62 -22.70 2.24
CA GLN A 232 1.76 -23.29 2.95
C GLN A 232 2.72 -24.01 1.99
N ASP A 233 2.20 -24.74 1.00
CA ASP A 233 3.00 -25.42 0.01
C ASP A 233 3.81 -24.43 -0.84
N LEU A 234 3.21 -23.32 -1.26
CA LEU A 234 3.92 -22.25 -1.98
C LEU A 234 4.99 -21.58 -1.11
N MET A 235 4.72 -21.35 0.19
CA MET A 235 5.72 -20.82 1.13
C MET A 235 6.90 -21.76 1.30
N ASN A 236 6.65 -23.06 1.46
CA ASN A 236 7.69 -24.07 1.55
C ASN A 236 8.54 -24.11 0.28
N LEU A 237 7.88 -24.13 -0.89
CA LEU A 237 8.54 -24.12 -2.19
C LEU A 237 9.42 -22.88 -2.40
N ALA A 238 8.92 -21.69 -2.01
CA ALA A 238 9.69 -20.44 -2.05
C ALA A 238 10.94 -20.52 -1.16
N THR A 239 10.79 -21.03 0.06
CA THR A 239 11.86 -21.17 1.05
C THR A 239 12.92 -22.17 0.58
N ASP A 240 12.51 -23.35 0.16
CA ASP A 240 13.41 -24.46 -0.21
C ASP A 240 14.19 -24.15 -1.48
N CYS A 241 13.53 -23.49 -2.45
CA CYS A 241 14.15 -23.11 -3.72
C CYS A 241 14.84 -21.73 -3.68
N LYS A 242 14.73 -21.00 -2.58
CA LYS A 242 15.27 -19.64 -2.41
C LYS A 242 14.85 -18.72 -3.56
N CYS A 243 13.55 -18.68 -3.86
CA CYS A 243 12.95 -17.82 -4.87
C CYS A 243 11.84 -16.95 -4.25
N ALA A 244 11.51 -15.85 -4.91
CA ALA A 244 10.31 -15.07 -4.60
C ALA A 244 9.17 -15.58 -5.48
N ILE A 245 8.03 -15.95 -4.88
CA ILE A 245 6.83 -16.37 -5.62
C ILE A 245 5.80 -15.24 -5.57
N LEU A 246 5.50 -14.63 -6.70
CA LEU A 246 4.52 -13.57 -6.86
C LEU A 246 3.23 -14.15 -7.45
N GLY A 247 2.20 -14.25 -6.61
CA GLY A 247 0.85 -14.62 -7.05
C GLY A 247 0.08 -13.41 -7.57
N VAL A 248 -0.81 -13.63 -8.52
CA VAL A 248 -1.76 -12.64 -9.02
C VAL A 248 -3.18 -13.12 -8.73
N LEU A 249 -4.00 -12.23 -8.15
CA LEU A 249 -5.37 -12.55 -7.75
C LEU A 249 -6.32 -11.38 -8.04
N HIS A 250 -7.57 -11.70 -8.36
CA HIS A 250 -8.63 -10.71 -8.45
C HIS A 250 -9.22 -10.38 -7.07
N ASN A 251 -9.60 -9.10 -6.85
CA ASN A 251 -10.37 -8.70 -5.70
C ASN A 251 -11.85 -9.09 -5.84
N ASN A 252 -12.56 -9.18 -4.72
CA ASN A 252 -14.01 -9.26 -4.74
C ASN A 252 -14.60 -8.00 -5.38
N PRO A 253 -15.66 -8.13 -6.18
CA PRO A 253 -16.36 -6.98 -6.73
C PRO A 253 -16.86 -6.06 -5.60
N GLY A 254 -16.48 -4.77 -5.64
CA GLY A 254 -16.98 -3.74 -4.72
C GLY A 254 -16.32 -3.65 -3.35
N GLU A 255 -15.53 -4.64 -2.90
CA GLU A 255 -15.02 -4.67 -1.51
C GLU A 255 -13.54 -4.29 -1.35
N GLY A 256 -12.76 -4.19 -2.42
CA GLY A 256 -11.31 -3.93 -2.36
C GLY A 256 -10.48 -5.03 -1.68
N LYS A 257 -11.10 -6.15 -1.28
CA LYS A 257 -10.45 -7.29 -0.62
C LYS A 257 -10.15 -8.39 -1.62
N ALA A 258 -9.04 -9.10 -1.41
CA ALA A 258 -8.68 -10.27 -2.19
C ALA A 258 -9.79 -11.32 -2.15
N ARG A 259 -9.98 -12.02 -3.28
CA ARG A 259 -11.14 -12.88 -3.49
C ARG A 259 -11.07 -14.17 -2.69
N GLY A 260 -12.14 -14.44 -1.94
CA GLY A 260 -12.38 -15.68 -1.24
C GLY A 260 -11.47 -15.92 -0.04
N TRP A 261 -11.59 -17.12 0.55
CA TRP A 261 -10.74 -17.55 1.67
C TRP A 261 -9.27 -17.65 1.25
N LEU A 262 -9.00 -18.13 0.02
CA LEU A 262 -7.65 -18.17 -0.54
C LEU A 262 -6.97 -16.81 -0.53
N GLY A 263 -7.68 -15.75 -0.95
CA GLY A 263 -7.12 -14.39 -0.94
C GLY A 263 -6.80 -13.89 0.46
N THR A 264 -7.69 -14.14 1.43
CA THR A 264 -7.46 -13.78 2.83
C THR A 264 -6.25 -14.51 3.40
N GLU A 265 -6.14 -15.81 3.18
CA GLU A 265 -5.03 -16.61 3.69
C GLU A 265 -3.70 -16.21 3.05
N TYR A 266 -3.71 -15.95 1.74
CA TYR A 266 -2.51 -15.51 1.03
C TYR A 266 -1.99 -14.14 1.53
N ILE A 267 -2.89 -13.16 1.75
CA ILE A 267 -2.56 -11.84 2.32
C ILE A 267 -1.98 -11.97 3.72
N ASN A 268 -2.56 -12.82 4.57
CA ASN A 268 -2.09 -13.02 5.94
C ASN A 268 -0.67 -13.59 6.00
N LYS A 269 -0.22 -14.30 4.97
CA LYS A 269 1.06 -14.99 4.92
C LYS A 269 2.10 -14.28 4.05
N CYS A 270 1.71 -13.50 3.04
CA CYS A 270 2.64 -12.89 2.09
C CYS A 270 3.54 -11.81 2.74
N GLY A 271 4.74 -11.66 2.18
CA GLY A 271 5.70 -10.63 2.59
C GLY A 271 5.31 -9.24 2.11
N TYR A 272 4.82 -9.14 0.87
CA TYR A 272 4.38 -7.90 0.23
C TYR A 272 3.11 -8.16 -0.59
N SER A 273 2.17 -7.21 -0.52
CA SER A 273 1.00 -7.18 -1.40
C SER A 273 0.85 -5.82 -2.05
N PHE A 274 0.69 -5.83 -3.38
CA PHE A 274 0.55 -4.63 -4.20
C PHE A 274 -0.85 -4.56 -4.81
N GLU A 275 -1.42 -3.37 -4.83
CA GLU A 275 -2.70 -3.10 -5.47
C GLU A 275 -2.55 -2.00 -6.52
N PRO A 276 -2.48 -2.33 -7.81
CA PRO A 276 -2.60 -1.35 -8.88
C PRO A 276 -4.04 -0.87 -8.99
N GLN A 277 -4.22 0.45 -9.09
CA GLN A 277 -5.50 1.12 -9.28
C GLN A 277 -5.40 2.06 -10.47
N LYS A 278 -6.14 1.76 -11.55
CA LYS A 278 -6.13 2.56 -12.78
C LYS A 278 -7.25 3.60 -12.74
N LYS A 279 -6.89 4.85 -12.91
CA LYS A 279 -7.81 5.95 -13.15
C LYS A 279 -7.31 6.73 -14.37
N ASP A 280 -8.18 6.91 -15.36
CA ASP A 280 -7.82 7.47 -16.65
C ASP A 280 -6.67 6.66 -17.29
N ASN A 281 -5.55 7.29 -17.64
CA ASN A 281 -4.38 6.60 -18.17
C ASN A 281 -3.26 6.42 -17.12
N ILE A 282 -3.52 6.67 -15.84
CA ILE A 282 -2.54 6.56 -14.75
C ILE A 282 -2.88 5.34 -13.90
N VAL A 283 -1.86 4.55 -13.58
CA VAL A 283 -1.94 3.45 -12.63
C VAL A 283 -1.18 3.83 -11.37
N THR A 284 -1.88 3.91 -10.26
CA THR A 284 -1.28 4.09 -8.92
C THR A 284 -1.09 2.72 -8.29
N VAL A 285 0.14 2.43 -7.85
CA VAL A 285 0.48 1.18 -7.17
C VAL A 285 0.59 1.44 -5.67
N LYS A 286 -0.33 0.84 -4.93
CA LYS A 286 -0.37 0.87 -3.47
C LYS A 286 0.29 -0.39 -2.90
N ASN A 287 0.98 -0.24 -1.78
CA ASN A 287 1.50 -1.36 -1.02
C ASN A 287 0.55 -1.64 0.16
N ILE A 288 -0.22 -2.74 0.08
CA ILE A 288 -1.28 -3.07 1.05
C ILE A 288 -0.71 -3.79 2.27
N VAL A 289 0.21 -4.73 2.04
CA VAL A 289 0.90 -5.48 3.09
C VAL A 289 2.39 -5.40 2.86
N TYR A 290 3.14 -5.24 3.94
CA TYR A 290 4.60 -5.27 3.93
C TYR A 290 5.13 -5.79 5.27
N ARG A 291 6.13 -6.69 5.20
CA ARG A 291 6.86 -7.20 6.38
C ARG A 291 8.25 -6.57 6.53
N GLY A 292 8.48 -5.49 5.81
CA GLY A 292 9.70 -4.68 5.84
C GLY A 292 9.36 -3.20 5.99
N ALA A 293 10.16 -2.32 5.37
CA ALA A 293 9.84 -0.89 5.33
C ALA A 293 8.63 -0.62 4.42
N PRO A 294 7.78 0.36 4.76
CA PRO A 294 6.67 0.76 3.91
C PRO A 294 7.19 1.35 2.60
N ILE A 295 6.59 0.91 1.50
CA ILE A 295 6.90 1.44 0.16
C ILE A 295 5.88 2.56 -0.11
N PRO A 296 6.32 3.79 -0.41
CA PRO A 296 5.40 4.86 -0.79
C PRO A 296 4.66 4.49 -2.08
N GLU A 297 3.47 5.02 -2.25
CA GLU A 297 2.74 4.90 -3.50
C GLU A 297 3.59 5.43 -4.66
N TRP A 298 3.50 4.76 -5.78
CA TRP A 298 4.15 5.17 -7.01
C TRP A 298 3.24 4.95 -8.19
N ARG A 299 3.52 5.63 -9.30
CA ARG A 299 2.62 5.67 -10.43
C ARG A 299 3.36 5.43 -11.71
N PHE A 300 2.63 4.91 -12.69
CA PHE A 300 3.07 4.85 -14.08
C PHE A 300 1.91 5.20 -15.00
N THR A 301 2.24 5.62 -16.21
CA THR A 301 1.31 5.87 -17.29
C THR A 301 1.73 5.07 -18.52
N PHE A 302 1.13 5.33 -19.66
CA PHE A 302 1.41 4.62 -20.90
C PHE A 302 1.79 5.64 -21.99
N ASP A 303 2.79 5.31 -22.78
CA ASP A 303 3.12 6.04 -23.99
C ASP A 303 2.07 5.83 -25.11
N SER A 304 2.32 6.43 -26.29
CA SER A 304 1.45 6.32 -27.47
C SER A 304 1.35 4.88 -28.01
N GLU A 305 2.31 4.01 -27.70
CA GLU A 305 2.35 2.61 -28.10
C GLU A 305 1.74 1.67 -27.04
N GLY A 306 1.31 2.22 -25.90
CA GLY A 306 0.76 1.47 -24.78
C GLY A 306 1.80 0.81 -23.89
N SER A 307 3.08 1.21 -23.98
CA SER A 307 4.14 0.75 -23.07
C SER A 307 4.10 1.55 -21.77
N PRO A 308 4.32 0.91 -20.61
CA PRO A 308 4.36 1.63 -19.34
C PRO A 308 5.61 2.54 -19.28
N ILE A 309 5.39 3.76 -18.78
CA ILE A 309 6.45 4.75 -18.53
C ILE A 309 6.23 5.41 -17.17
N ILE A 310 7.30 5.82 -16.51
CA ILE A 310 7.26 6.75 -15.39
C ILE A 310 7.71 8.11 -15.89
N ASP A 311 6.74 8.99 -16.08
CA ASP A 311 6.98 10.40 -16.36
C ASP A 311 6.59 11.20 -15.11
N GLU A 312 7.57 11.47 -14.25
CA GLU A 312 7.36 12.19 -13.01
C GLU A 312 6.84 13.62 -13.26
N TYR A 313 7.32 14.27 -14.32
CA TYR A 313 6.87 15.62 -14.66
C TYR A 313 5.39 15.64 -15.06
N PHE A 314 4.96 14.71 -15.90
CA PHE A 314 3.55 14.57 -16.29
C PHE A 314 2.67 14.21 -15.09
N LEU A 315 3.14 13.33 -14.20
CA LEU A 315 2.42 12.92 -13.02
C LEU A 315 2.25 14.06 -12.01
N ASP A 316 3.28 14.89 -11.82
CA ASP A 316 3.24 16.08 -10.97
C ASP A 316 2.27 17.12 -11.54
N PHE A 317 2.26 17.33 -12.84
CA PHE A 317 1.30 18.22 -13.52
C PHE A 317 -0.14 17.77 -13.30
N ILE A 318 -0.43 16.48 -13.40
CA ILE A 318 -1.78 15.92 -13.14
C ILE A 318 -2.17 16.10 -11.67
N ASP A 319 -1.24 15.92 -10.73
CA ASP A 319 -1.53 16.15 -9.30
C ASP A 319 -1.88 17.59 -9.02
N GLN A 320 -1.11 18.54 -9.56
CA GLN A 320 -1.44 19.95 -9.42
C GLN A 320 -2.84 20.28 -9.96
N LYS A 321 -3.19 19.76 -11.14
CA LYS A 321 -4.53 19.93 -11.72
C LYS A 321 -5.65 19.34 -10.88
N ASN A 322 -5.41 18.18 -10.28
CA ASN A 322 -6.37 17.54 -9.39
C ASN A 322 -6.57 18.34 -8.09
N GLU A 323 -5.51 18.89 -7.52
CA GLU A 323 -5.61 19.73 -6.32
C GLU A 323 -6.34 21.05 -6.61
N GLU A 324 -6.03 21.70 -7.75
CA GLU A 324 -6.77 22.90 -8.20
C GLU A 324 -8.27 22.62 -8.37
N ARG A 325 -8.62 21.44 -8.94
CA ARG A 325 -10.02 21.03 -9.10
C ARG A 325 -10.70 20.79 -7.76
N LYS A 326 -10.07 20.06 -6.84
CA LYS A 326 -10.62 19.80 -5.49
C LYS A 326 -10.82 21.09 -4.71
N ALA A 327 -9.88 22.03 -4.81
CA ALA A 327 -10.00 23.34 -4.18
C ALA A 327 -11.21 24.10 -4.72
N ARG A 328 -11.41 24.10 -6.04
CA ARG A 328 -12.59 24.75 -6.67
C ARG A 328 -13.91 24.06 -6.29
N GLU A 329 -13.95 22.73 -6.27
CA GLU A 329 -15.11 21.96 -5.85
C GLU A 329 -15.48 22.26 -4.38
N ALA A 330 -14.46 22.37 -3.50
CA ALA A 330 -14.66 22.74 -2.10
C ALA A 330 -15.17 24.17 -1.93
N GLU A 331 -14.65 25.13 -2.71
CA GLU A 331 -15.11 26.51 -2.72
C GLU A 331 -16.59 26.61 -3.14
N VAL A 332 -16.97 25.95 -4.24
CA VAL A 332 -18.36 25.89 -4.70
C VAL A 332 -19.27 25.23 -3.66
N ALA A 333 -18.84 24.14 -3.06
CA ALA A 333 -19.61 23.47 -2.01
C ALA A 333 -19.81 24.37 -0.78
N GLN A 334 -18.81 25.19 -0.44
CA GLN A 334 -18.91 26.16 0.65
C GLN A 334 -19.86 27.29 0.31
N GLU A 335 -19.82 27.84 -0.91
CA GLU A 335 -20.76 28.86 -1.37
C GLU A 335 -22.23 28.39 -1.33
N ILE A 336 -22.47 27.15 -1.78
CA ILE A 336 -23.81 26.54 -1.73
C ILE A 336 -24.28 26.46 -0.28
N LYS A 337 -23.44 25.97 0.62
CA LYS A 337 -23.76 25.84 2.04
C LYS A 337 -24.01 27.18 2.71
N GLU A 338 -23.27 28.22 2.36
CA GLU A 338 -23.52 29.60 2.86
C GLU A 338 -24.86 30.17 2.39
N LYS A 339 -25.23 29.90 1.13
CA LYS A 339 -26.55 30.29 0.60
C LYS A 339 -27.69 29.55 1.31
N GLU A 340 -27.55 28.26 1.57
CA GLU A 340 -28.53 27.47 2.34
C GLU A 340 -28.67 28.00 3.78
N HIS A 341 -27.56 28.33 4.42
CA HIS A 341 -27.58 28.92 5.76
C HIS A 341 -28.26 30.30 5.77
N LEU A 342 -28.01 31.14 4.76
CA LEU A 342 -28.66 32.44 4.62
C LEU A 342 -30.16 32.29 4.36
N ALA A 343 -30.56 31.34 3.50
CA ALA A 343 -31.97 31.03 3.27
C ALA A 343 -32.69 30.66 4.58
N THR A 344 -32.06 29.82 5.40
CA THR A 344 -32.59 29.45 6.72
C THR A 344 -32.82 30.68 7.62
N VAL A 345 -31.89 31.63 7.64
CA VAL A 345 -32.06 32.89 8.42
C VAL A 345 -33.24 33.68 7.92
N ILE A 346 -33.38 33.80 6.61
CA ILE A 346 -34.47 34.50 5.94
C ILE A 346 -35.83 33.86 6.26
N ASP A 347 -35.91 32.55 6.16
CA ASP A 347 -37.16 31.79 6.40
C ASP A 347 -37.64 31.95 7.85
N VAL A 348 -36.72 31.84 8.82
CA VAL A 348 -37.08 32.07 10.24
C VAL A 348 -37.54 33.51 10.49
N LEU A 349 -36.92 34.50 9.84
CA LEU A 349 -37.36 35.89 9.96
C LEU A 349 -38.77 36.13 9.36
N LYS A 350 -39.06 35.51 8.22
CA LYS A 350 -40.38 35.57 7.58
C LYS A 350 -41.47 34.95 8.47
N GLU A 351 -41.23 33.74 8.99
CA GLU A 351 -42.18 33.04 9.87
C GLU A 351 -42.55 33.83 11.13
N GLN A 352 -41.58 34.58 11.68
CA GLN A 352 -41.75 35.36 12.90
C GLN A 352 -42.17 36.82 12.67
N ASN A 353 -42.58 37.17 11.44
CA ASN A 353 -43.04 38.53 11.07
C ASN A 353 -42.05 39.63 11.50
N ASN A 354 -40.75 39.38 11.40
CA ASN A 354 -39.69 40.35 11.74
C ASN A 354 -39.71 40.85 13.20
N MET A 355 -40.15 40.05 14.15
CA MET A 355 -40.30 40.46 15.56
C MET A 355 -39.14 40.03 16.47
N LEU A 356 -38.15 39.32 15.95
CA LEU A 356 -37.03 38.78 16.73
C LEU A 356 -35.90 39.78 16.89
N THR A 357 -35.32 39.83 18.08
CA THR A 357 -34.00 40.42 18.29
C THR A 357 -32.92 39.51 17.68
N ARG A 358 -31.72 40.04 17.43
CA ARG A 358 -30.59 39.24 16.93
C ARG A 358 -30.32 38.01 17.81
N SER A 359 -30.35 38.14 19.13
CA SER A 359 -30.09 37.06 20.08
C SER A 359 -31.15 35.95 20.03
N GLU A 360 -32.43 36.34 19.87
CA GLU A 360 -33.55 35.41 19.74
C GLU A 360 -33.45 34.63 18.42
N LEU A 361 -33.15 35.33 17.31
CA LEU A 361 -32.95 34.73 16.00
C LEU A 361 -31.81 33.70 16.02
N VAL A 362 -30.67 34.07 16.58
CA VAL A 362 -29.52 33.13 16.73
C VAL A 362 -29.89 31.90 17.58
N LYS A 363 -30.65 32.12 18.66
CA LYS A 363 -31.10 31.02 19.51
C LYS A 363 -32.05 30.09 18.77
N GLN A 364 -33.05 30.63 18.09
CA GLN A 364 -34.07 29.84 17.39
C GLN A 364 -33.45 28.99 16.27
N ILE A 365 -32.56 29.55 15.45
CA ILE A 365 -31.87 28.81 14.40
C ILE A 365 -30.94 27.75 15.01
N ALA A 366 -30.22 28.06 16.10
CA ALA A 366 -29.34 27.10 16.75
C ALA A 366 -30.09 25.89 17.34
N ASP A 367 -31.33 26.14 17.81
CA ASP A 367 -32.21 25.08 18.37
C ASP A 367 -32.72 24.10 17.27
N MET A 368 -32.69 24.51 15.98
CA MET A 368 -32.96 23.64 14.82
C MET A 368 -31.89 22.58 14.58
N LYS A 369 -30.71 22.68 15.23
CA LYS A 369 -29.59 21.72 15.17
C LYS A 369 -29.13 21.40 13.76
N ILE A 370 -29.03 22.39 12.87
CA ILE A 370 -28.52 22.20 11.51
C ILE A 370 -27.04 21.87 11.56
N GLU A 371 -26.63 20.82 10.85
CA GLU A 371 -25.26 20.34 10.85
C GLU A 371 -24.28 21.41 10.33
N GLY A 372 -23.25 21.69 11.14
CA GLY A 372 -22.21 22.67 10.81
C GLY A 372 -22.67 24.15 10.88
N PHE A 373 -23.88 24.44 11.40
CA PHE A 373 -24.41 25.77 11.56
C PHE A 373 -24.74 26.09 13.03
N GLY A 374 -23.70 26.06 13.86
CA GLY A 374 -23.81 26.39 15.29
C GLY A 374 -23.89 27.89 15.57
N ARG A 375 -24.21 28.26 16.82
CA ARG A 375 -24.46 29.64 17.29
C ARG A 375 -23.43 30.68 16.83
N GLN A 376 -22.13 30.33 16.87
CA GLN A 376 -21.06 31.22 16.44
C GLN A 376 -21.17 31.56 14.95
N LYS A 377 -21.37 30.56 14.11
CA LYS A 377 -21.51 30.76 12.65
C LYS A 377 -22.77 31.51 12.27
N ILE A 378 -23.90 31.25 12.95
CA ILE A 378 -25.14 31.98 12.75
C ILE A 378 -24.91 33.46 13.07
N TYR A 379 -24.29 33.77 14.20
CA TYR A 379 -23.99 35.12 14.60
C TYR A 379 -23.07 35.84 13.60
N GLU A 380 -21.99 35.20 13.17
CA GLU A 380 -21.07 35.77 12.18
C GLU A 380 -21.75 35.99 10.81
N LEU A 381 -22.58 35.03 10.35
CA LEU A 381 -23.34 35.21 9.11
C LEU A 381 -24.27 36.41 9.18
N ILE A 382 -25.09 36.55 10.24
CA ILE A 382 -25.99 37.70 10.43
C ILE A 382 -25.17 38.98 10.48
N LYS A 383 -24.10 39.03 11.24
CA LYS A 383 -23.21 40.19 11.36
C LYS A 383 -22.62 40.60 10.01
N THR A 384 -22.14 39.66 9.24
CA THR A 384 -21.57 39.91 7.90
C THR A 384 -22.63 40.44 6.95
N GLN A 385 -23.82 39.83 6.91
CA GLN A 385 -24.90 40.26 6.04
C GLN A 385 -25.34 41.70 6.36
N LEU A 386 -25.42 42.08 7.63
CA LEU A 386 -25.79 43.47 8.04
C LEU A 386 -24.82 44.55 7.55
N THR A 387 -23.58 44.17 7.16
CA THR A 387 -22.59 45.11 6.62
C THR A 387 -22.59 45.18 5.10
N LEU A 388 -23.32 44.29 4.41
CA LEU A 388 -23.33 44.23 2.96
C LEU A 388 -24.35 45.20 2.35
N PRO A 389 -24.01 45.91 1.26
CA PRO A 389 -25.01 46.69 0.50
C PRO A 389 -26.01 45.71 -0.14
N GLY A 390 -27.29 45.98 0.05
CA GLY A 390 -28.38 45.14 -0.45
C GLY A 390 -28.63 43.89 0.39
N ALA A 391 -28.26 43.92 1.68
CA ALA A 391 -28.56 42.83 2.60
C ALA A 391 -30.05 42.47 2.61
N PRO A 392 -30.41 41.19 2.78
CA PRO A 392 -31.81 40.76 2.78
C PRO A 392 -32.57 41.18 4.02
N PHE A 393 -31.91 41.66 5.06
CA PHE A 393 -32.49 42.11 6.32
C PHE A 393 -31.64 43.21 6.97
N HIS A 394 -32.25 44.00 7.84
CA HIS A 394 -31.63 45.08 8.62
C HIS A 394 -31.99 44.96 10.09
N GLU A 395 -31.29 45.68 10.93
CA GLU A 395 -31.65 45.83 12.37
C GLU A 395 -32.26 47.21 12.58
N ILE A 396 -33.57 47.28 13.00
CA ILE A 396 -34.31 48.48 13.27
C ILE A 396 -34.89 48.38 14.69
N ASP A 397 -34.62 49.35 15.54
CA ASP A 397 -35.06 49.38 16.95
C ASP A 397 -34.73 48.09 17.72
N GLY A 398 -33.56 47.51 17.45
CA GLY A 398 -33.09 46.27 18.07
C GLY A 398 -33.76 45.00 17.56
N LYS A 399 -34.57 45.07 16.52
CA LYS A 399 -35.21 43.92 15.88
C LYS A 399 -34.70 43.72 14.47
N MET A 400 -34.60 42.44 14.07
CA MET A 400 -34.22 42.01 12.72
C MET A 400 -35.44 42.12 11.81
N VAL A 401 -35.32 42.92 10.75
CA VAL A 401 -36.41 43.22 9.81
C VAL A 401 -35.98 42.91 8.39
N MET A 402 -36.80 42.20 7.65
CA MET A 402 -36.58 41.92 6.22
C MET A 402 -36.55 43.20 5.40
N ALA A 403 -35.63 43.34 4.47
CA ALA A 403 -35.56 44.49 3.57
C ALA A 403 -36.75 44.49 2.59
N GLU A 404 -37.38 45.63 2.39
CA GLU A 404 -38.61 45.76 1.56
C GLU A 404 -38.42 45.23 0.12
N HIS A 405 -37.26 45.45 -0.48
CA HIS A 405 -36.96 44.97 -1.83
C HIS A 405 -36.82 43.43 -1.90
N PHE A 406 -36.58 42.75 -0.79
CA PHE A 406 -36.48 41.28 -0.73
C PHE A 406 -37.86 40.61 -0.57
N VAL A 407 -38.82 41.33 -0.01
CA VAL A 407 -40.21 40.85 0.12
C VAL A 407 -40.94 40.86 -1.23
N GLN A 408 -40.51 41.73 -2.18
CA GLN A 408 -41.14 41.87 -3.51
C GLN A 408 -40.55 41.00 -4.62
N ASN A 409 -39.36 40.40 -4.44
CA ASN A 409 -38.63 39.69 -5.51
C ASN A 409 -38.47 38.18 -5.26
N GLU A 410 -39.55 37.50 -4.92
CA GLU A 410 -39.49 35.99 -4.72
C GLU A 410 -39.22 35.15 -5.97
N LEU A 411 -39.02 35.73 -7.15
CA LEU A 411 -39.03 34.99 -8.43
C LEU A 411 -37.66 34.75 -9.07
N ASN A 412 -36.54 35.17 -8.50
CA ASN A 412 -35.23 35.08 -9.17
C ASN A 412 -34.08 34.48 -8.36
N LEU A 413 -34.31 33.69 -7.31
CA LEU A 413 -33.26 33.05 -6.50
C LEU A 413 -33.18 31.52 -6.62
N PHE A 414 -33.84 30.92 -7.60
CA PHE A 414 -33.69 29.51 -7.95
C PHE A 414 -33.32 29.34 -9.42
#